data_3828ef80053e7cec40085b2f4c73b761
#
_entry.id   3828ef80053e7cec40085b2f4c73b761
#
_cell.length_a   1.000
_cell.length_b   1.000
_cell.length_c   1.000
_cell.angle_alpha   90.00
_cell.angle_beta   90.00
_cell.angle_gamma   90.00
#
_symmetry.space_group_name_H-M   'P 1'
#
loop_
_entity.id
_entity.type
_entity.pdbx_description
1 polymer ?
#
loop_
_entity_poly.entity_id
_entity_poly.type
_entity_poly.pdbx_seq_one_letter_code
_entity_poly.pdbx_strand_id
1 'polypeptide(L)'
;MASRIKGITVEIGGDTTGLDKALKSVNSSIRTTQSGLKDVSKLLKLDPTNTELLTQKQKLLKDAIGSTKEKLDALKLAQEQAKAQLESGELGQDKYDALQREIIETEQELKRLQEQAIPDNRDPQERDDV
;
A
#
# COMPACT_ATOMS: atom_id res chain seq x y z
N MET A 1 -16.60 -14.27 15.95
CA MET A 1 -15.88 -13.89 14.83
C MET A 1 -14.54 -13.36 15.15
N ALA A 2 -13.61 -13.93 14.58
CA ALA A 2 -12.28 -13.55 14.88
C ALA A 2 -12.11 -12.06 14.72
N SER A 3 -11.19 -11.57 15.44
CA SER A 3 -10.82 -10.20 15.36
C SER A 3 -10.60 -9.79 13.92
N ARG A 4 -11.26 -8.73 13.52
CA ARG A 4 -11.12 -8.29 12.19
C ARG A 4 -10.80 -6.85 12.17
N ILE A 5 -9.82 -6.52 11.46
CA ILE A 5 -9.51 -5.17 11.23
C ILE A 5 -10.14 -4.93 9.94
N LYS A 6 -11.31 -4.43 10.00
CA LYS A 6 -12.09 -4.36 8.80
C LYS A 6 -12.15 -5.71 8.13
N GLY A 7 -12.28 -6.74 8.95
CA GLY A 7 -12.41 -8.08 8.47
C GLY A 7 -11.12 -8.86 8.36
N ILE A 8 -9.99 -8.25 8.67
CA ILE A 8 -8.72 -8.93 8.54
C ILE A 8 -8.44 -9.80 9.73
N THR A 9 -8.10 -11.04 9.47
CA THR A 9 -7.80 -12.00 10.50
C THR A 9 -6.68 -12.90 9.99
N VAL A 10 -5.69 -13.13 10.82
CA VAL A 10 -4.68 -14.12 10.51
C VAL A 10 -5.21 -15.44 11.02
N GLU A 11 -5.29 -16.41 10.12
CA GLU A 11 -5.88 -17.69 10.46
C GLU A 11 -5.00 -18.48 11.39
N ILE A 12 -5.64 -19.19 12.30
CA ILE A 12 -4.93 -20.12 13.15
C ILE A 12 -4.37 -21.22 12.28
N GLY A 13 -3.18 -21.68 12.60
CA GLY A 13 -2.55 -22.71 11.81
C GLY A 13 -1.65 -22.18 10.73
N GLY A 14 -1.51 -20.86 10.66
CA GLY A 14 -0.56 -20.25 9.75
C GLY A 14 -1.09 -19.94 8.37
N ASP A 15 -2.37 -20.03 8.20
CA ASP A 15 -2.99 -19.73 6.91
C ASP A 15 -3.36 -18.25 6.85
N THR A 16 -2.85 -17.53 5.86
CA THR A 16 -3.13 -16.11 5.70
C THR A 16 -4.21 -15.85 4.65
N THR A 17 -4.96 -16.88 4.27
CA THR A 17 -6.01 -16.72 3.26
C THR A 17 -7.04 -15.67 3.67
N GLY A 18 -7.39 -15.62 4.96
CA GLY A 18 -8.33 -14.62 5.45
C GLY A 18 -7.83 -13.22 5.25
N LEU A 19 -6.54 -13.00 5.46
CA LEU A 19 -5.92 -11.72 5.25
C LEU A 19 -5.99 -11.33 3.78
N ASP A 20 -5.67 -12.26 2.89
CA ASP A 20 -5.74 -11.99 1.46
C ASP A 20 -7.14 -11.57 1.03
N LYS A 21 -8.16 -12.27 1.54
CA LYS A 21 -9.53 -11.93 1.22
C LYS A 21 -9.90 -10.54 1.72
N ALA A 22 -9.47 -10.22 2.94
CA ALA A 22 -9.79 -8.94 3.54
C ALA A 22 -9.13 -7.79 2.79
N LEU A 23 -7.96 -8.04 2.19
CA LEU A 23 -7.24 -7.04 1.45
C LEU A 23 -7.65 -6.95 -0.01
N LYS A 24 -8.52 -7.84 -0.47
CA LYS A 24 -8.86 -7.89 -1.88
C LYS A 24 -9.35 -6.55 -2.42
N SER A 25 -10.23 -5.90 -1.67
CA SER A 25 -10.78 -4.62 -2.10
C SER A 25 -9.70 -3.54 -2.17
N VAL A 26 -8.84 -3.49 -1.17
CA VAL A 26 -7.75 -2.52 -1.15
C VAL A 26 -6.76 -2.80 -2.29
N ASN A 27 -6.43 -4.07 -2.49
CA ASN A 27 -5.53 -4.44 -3.58
C ASN A 27 -6.12 -4.08 -4.93
N SER A 28 -7.43 -4.25 -5.09
CA SER A 28 -8.10 -3.87 -6.32
C SER A 28 -8.00 -2.36 -6.57
N SER A 29 -8.21 -1.56 -5.52
CA SER A 29 -8.07 -0.12 -5.62
C SER A 29 -6.64 0.28 -5.99
N ILE A 30 -5.67 -0.38 -5.39
CA ILE A 30 -4.27 -0.10 -5.69
C ILE A 30 -3.97 -0.40 -7.15
N ARG A 31 -4.43 -1.55 -7.65
CA ARG A 31 -4.21 -1.91 -9.04
C ARG A 31 -4.86 -0.91 -10.00
N THR A 32 -6.05 -0.44 -9.66
CA THR A 32 -6.75 0.53 -10.48
C THR A 32 -5.97 1.84 -10.56
N THR A 33 -5.47 2.32 -9.42
CA THR A 33 -4.71 3.57 -9.42
C THR A 33 -3.38 3.39 -10.13
N GLN A 34 -2.72 2.24 -9.97
CA GLN A 34 -1.47 1.98 -10.67
C GLN A 34 -1.66 1.95 -12.18
N SER A 35 -2.75 1.34 -12.63
CA SER A 35 -3.06 1.30 -14.05
C SER A 35 -3.30 2.71 -14.59
N GLY A 36 -4.07 3.51 -13.85
CA GLY A 36 -4.33 4.89 -14.24
C GLY A 36 -3.05 5.71 -14.28
N LEU A 37 -2.18 5.54 -13.29
CA LEU A 37 -0.90 6.24 -13.26
C LEU A 37 -0.03 5.86 -14.45
N LYS A 38 -0.03 4.59 -14.82
CA LYS A 38 0.74 4.13 -15.96
C LYS A 38 0.25 4.80 -17.24
N ASP A 39 -1.07 4.84 -17.42
CA ASP A 39 -1.66 5.45 -18.60
C ASP A 39 -1.36 6.94 -18.67
N VAL A 40 -1.53 7.64 -17.55
CA VAL A 40 -1.26 9.07 -17.49
C VAL A 40 0.22 9.35 -17.75
N SER A 41 1.09 8.52 -17.19
CA SER A 41 2.53 8.70 -17.39
C SER A 41 2.92 8.54 -18.86
N LYS A 42 2.29 7.58 -19.55
CA LYS A 42 2.54 7.40 -20.98
C LYS A 42 2.14 8.63 -21.78
N LEU A 43 0.97 9.17 -21.47
CA LEU A 43 0.48 10.35 -22.16
C LEU A 43 1.30 11.60 -21.83
N LEU A 44 1.78 11.70 -20.62
CA LEU A 44 2.63 12.83 -20.23
C LEU A 44 3.98 12.81 -20.93
N LYS A 45 4.46 11.64 -21.30
CA LYS A 45 5.69 11.57 -22.10
C LYS A 45 5.51 12.24 -23.45
N LEU A 46 4.30 12.19 -23.99
CA LEU A 46 4.00 12.82 -25.26
C LEU A 46 3.63 14.30 -25.11
N ASP A 47 3.09 14.67 -23.97
CA ASP A 47 2.63 16.04 -23.74
C ASP A 47 2.89 16.41 -22.29
N PRO A 48 4.16 16.72 -21.94
CA PRO A 48 4.56 16.90 -20.53
C PRO A 48 3.91 18.06 -19.82
N THR A 49 3.38 19.03 -20.55
CA THR A 49 2.80 20.22 -19.93
C THR A 49 1.27 20.19 -19.92
N ASN A 50 0.69 19.06 -20.27
CA ASN A 50 -0.77 18.95 -20.29
C ASN A 50 -1.32 19.05 -18.88
N THR A 51 -2.05 20.13 -18.60
CA THR A 51 -2.52 20.40 -17.24
C THR A 51 -3.58 19.41 -16.80
N GLU A 52 -4.40 18.92 -17.73
CA GLU A 52 -5.39 17.92 -17.40
C GLU A 52 -4.73 16.62 -16.92
N LEU A 53 -3.70 16.19 -17.63
CA LEU A 53 -2.97 14.97 -17.26
C LEU A 53 -2.23 15.14 -15.95
N LEU A 54 -1.65 16.32 -15.72
CA LEU A 54 -0.98 16.59 -14.46
C LEU A 54 -1.95 16.55 -13.29
N THR A 55 -3.15 17.09 -13.50
CA THR A 55 -4.18 17.04 -12.48
C THR A 55 -4.61 15.62 -12.19
N GLN A 56 -4.80 14.82 -13.24
CA GLN A 56 -5.15 13.40 -13.05
C GLN A 56 -4.06 12.65 -12.33
N LYS A 57 -2.80 12.94 -12.64
CA LYS A 57 -1.69 12.29 -11.98
C LYS A 57 -1.71 12.57 -10.49
N GLN A 58 -1.91 13.83 -10.11
CA GLN A 58 -1.94 14.19 -8.69
C GLN A 58 -3.08 13.51 -7.96
N LYS A 59 -4.24 13.45 -8.59
CA LYS A 59 -5.38 12.79 -7.99
C LYS A 59 -5.12 11.30 -7.81
N LEU A 60 -4.59 10.66 -8.85
CA LEU A 60 -4.29 9.23 -8.79
C LEU A 60 -3.24 8.92 -7.74
N LEU A 61 -2.22 9.77 -7.63
CA LEU A 61 -1.20 9.58 -6.60
C LEU A 61 -1.81 9.69 -5.20
N LYS A 62 -2.67 10.67 -5.01
CA LYS A 62 -3.34 10.83 -3.72
C LYS A 62 -4.16 9.59 -3.37
N ASP A 63 -4.92 9.10 -4.34
CA ASP A 63 -5.75 7.92 -4.12
C ASP A 63 -4.88 6.69 -3.86
N ALA A 64 -3.80 6.54 -4.61
CA ALA A 64 -2.89 5.41 -4.44
C ALA A 64 -2.23 5.45 -3.06
N ILE A 65 -1.81 6.63 -2.63
CA ILE A 65 -1.20 6.79 -1.31
C ILE A 65 -2.21 6.41 -0.22
N GLY A 66 -3.45 6.88 -0.35
CA GLY A 66 -4.48 6.55 0.63
C GLY A 66 -4.74 5.06 0.72
N SER A 67 -4.89 4.40 -0.43
CA SER A 67 -5.14 2.97 -0.45
C SER A 67 -3.95 2.18 0.10
N THR A 68 -2.73 2.61 -0.23
CA THR A 68 -1.54 1.93 0.23
C THR A 68 -1.36 2.08 1.74
N LYS A 69 -1.67 3.26 2.28
CA LYS A 69 -1.65 3.46 3.73
C LYS A 69 -2.66 2.57 4.43
N GLU A 70 -3.84 2.45 3.85
CA GLU A 70 -4.88 1.59 4.40
C GLU A 70 -4.41 0.15 4.43
N LYS A 71 -3.78 -0.31 3.35
CA LYS A 71 -3.24 -1.66 3.28
C LYS A 71 -2.17 -1.86 4.35
N LEU A 72 -1.27 -0.88 4.50
CA LEU A 72 -0.19 -0.99 5.45
C LEU A 72 -0.72 -1.08 6.89
N ASP A 73 -1.70 -0.22 7.22
CA ASP A 73 -2.29 -0.25 8.55
C ASP A 73 -2.91 -1.61 8.85
N ALA A 74 -3.65 -2.15 7.87
CA ALA A 74 -4.28 -3.46 8.03
C ALA A 74 -3.24 -4.55 8.23
N LEU A 75 -2.16 -4.50 7.47
CA LEU A 75 -1.09 -5.49 7.60
C LEU A 75 -0.39 -5.40 8.94
N LYS A 76 -0.17 -4.19 9.45
CA LYS A 76 0.48 -4.04 10.74
C LYS A 76 -0.37 -4.55 11.88
N LEU A 77 -1.68 -4.36 11.78
CA LEU A 77 -2.58 -4.93 12.79
C LEU A 77 -2.60 -6.45 12.70
N ALA A 78 -2.58 -6.99 11.50
CA ALA A 78 -2.49 -8.44 11.32
C ALA A 78 -1.15 -8.97 11.85
N GLN A 79 -0.10 -8.16 11.75
CA GLN A 79 1.21 -8.56 12.27
C GLN A 79 1.18 -8.77 13.77
N GLU A 80 0.45 -7.94 14.50
CA GLU A 80 0.35 -8.11 15.94
C GLU A 80 -0.33 -9.43 16.29
N GLN A 81 -1.38 -9.77 15.56
CA GLN A 81 -2.05 -11.06 15.76
C GLN A 81 -1.14 -12.21 15.38
N ALA A 82 -0.43 -12.04 14.27
CA ALA A 82 0.47 -13.08 13.79
C ALA A 82 1.61 -13.32 14.76
N LYS A 83 2.11 -12.26 15.40
CA LYS A 83 3.18 -12.39 16.36
C LYS A 83 2.73 -13.23 17.56
N ALA A 84 1.53 -12.98 18.04
CA ALA A 84 0.99 -13.77 19.14
C ALA A 84 0.82 -15.22 18.74
N GLN A 85 0.36 -15.47 17.52
CA GLN A 85 0.18 -16.84 17.03
C GLN A 85 1.52 -17.53 16.82
N LEU A 86 2.53 -16.80 16.40
CA LEU A 86 3.87 -17.36 16.26
C LEU A 86 4.41 -17.80 17.62
N GLU A 87 4.22 -16.95 18.63
CA GLU A 87 4.70 -17.26 19.97
C GLU A 87 3.96 -18.43 20.60
N SER A 88 2.69 -18.60 20.25
CA SER A 88 1.91 -19.71 20.78
C SER A 88 2.09 -20.99 19.97
N GLY A 89 2.80 -20.92 18.85
CA GLY A 89 3.01 -22.09 17.99
C GLY A 89 1.89 -22.32 16.99
N GLU A 90 0.91 -21.45 16.94
CA GLU A 90 -0.20 -21.63 16.02
C GLU A 90 0.13 -21.17 14.61
N LEU A 91 1.14 -20.33 14.46
CA LEU A 91 1.57 -19.82 13.16
C LEU A 91 3.01 -20.20 12.93
N GLY A 92 3.30 -20.77 11.76
CA GLY A 92 4.66 -21.12 11.42
C GLY A 92 5.52 -19.92 11.09
N GLN A 93 6.81 -20.07 11.28
CA GLN A 93 7.75 -18.99 11.04
C GLN A 93 7.72 -18.52 9.59
N ASP A 94 7.57 -19.46 8.66
CA ASP A 94 7.55 -19.10 7.24
C ASP A 94 6.34 -18.24 6.88
N LYS A 95 5.22 -18.47 7.53
CA LYS A 95 4.03 -17.64 7.29
C LYS A 95 4.19 -16.26 7.87
N TYR A 96 4.79 -16.19 9.06
CA TYR A 96 5.09 -14.91 9.67
C TYR A 96 6.07 -14.11 8.81
N ASP A 97 7.10 -14.79 8.29
CA ASP A 97 8.07 -14.14 7.42
C ASP A 97 7.42 -13.63 6.14
N ALA A 98 6.47 -14.39 5.60
CA ALA A 98 5.75 -13.94 4.41
C ALA A 98 4.96 -12.67 4.67
N LEU A 99 4.33 -12.59 5.84
CA LEU A 99 3.61 -11.38 6.24
C LEU A 99 4.56 -10.19 6.39
N GLN A 100 5.72 -10.43 6.97
CA GLN A 100 6.74 -9.40 7.12
C GLN A 100 7.18 -8.87 5.75
N ARG A 101 7.39 -9.76 4.79
CA ARG A 101 7.76 -9.33 3.44
C ARG A 101 6.68 -8.48 2.80
N GLU A 102 5.43 -8.84 3.01
CA GLU A 102 4.32 -8.05 2.46
C GLU A 102 4.30 -6.66 3.07
N ILE A 103 4.57 -6.55 4.35
CA ILE A 103 4.62 -5.25 5.01
C ILE A 103 5.74 -4.41 4.43
N ILE A 104 6.92 -5.00 4.27
CA ILE A 104 8.07 -4.29 3.73
C ILE A 104 7.79 -3.80 2.31
N GLU A 105 7.21 -4.66 1.48
CA GLU A 105 6.87 -4.27 0.12
C GLU A 105 5.87 -3.12 0.10
N THR A 106 4.89 -3.16 0.99
CA THR A 106 3.88 -2.13 1.06
C THR A 106 4.49 -0.80 1.52
N GLU A 107 5.41 -0.86 2.48
CA GLU A 107 6.11 0.34 2.93
C GLU A 107 6.94 0.96 1.82
N GLN A 108 7.61 0.13 1.04
CA GLN A 108 8.41 0.63 -0.08
C GLN A 108 7.53 1.23 -1.16
N GLU A 109 6.40 0.61 -1.43
CA GLU A 109 5.47 1.15 -2.40
C GLU A 109 4.93 2.50 -1.95
N LEU A 110 4.57 2.62 -0.67
CA LEU A 110 4.08 3.87 -0.12
C LEU A 110 5.13 4.97 -0.25
N LYS A 111 6.37 4.64 0.08
CA LYS A 111 7.46 5.60 -0.01
C LYS A 111 7.63 6.08 -1.45
N ARG A 112 7.59 5.14 -2.40
CA ARG A 112 7.75 5.47 -3.81
C ARG A 112 6.64 6.39 -4.30
N LEU A 113 5.40 6.12 -3.89
CA LEU A 113 4.28 6.96 -4.26
C LEU A 113 4.39 8.36 -3.66
N GLN A 114 4.81 8.43 -2.41
CA GLN A 114 4.98 9.72 -1.75
C GLN A 114 6.07 10.54 -2.42
N GLU A 115 7.13 9.88 -2.86
CA GLU A 115 8.21 10.57 -3.56
C GLU A 115 7.73 11.12 -4.89
N GLN A 116 6.86 10.41 -5.58
CA GLN A 116 6.31 10.90 -6.83
C GLN A 116 5.38 12.10 -6.63
N ALA A 117 4.70 12.14 -5.50
CA ALA A 117 3.77 13.23 -5.22
C ALA A 117 4.47 14.51 -4.80
N ILE A 118 5.66 14.38 -4.23
CA ILE A 118 6.39 15.54 -3.71
C ILE A 118 7.12 16.35 -4.75
N PRO A 119 7.75 15.76 -5.75
CA PRO A 119 8.73 16.44 -6.56
C PRO A 119 8.26 17.71 -7.21
N ASP A 120 7.04 17.91 -7.22
CA ASP A 120 6.56 19.11 -7.84
C ASP A 120 6.61 20.26 -6.91
N ASN A 121 7.10 20.01 -5.82
CA ASN A 121 7.21 21.02 -4.86
C ASN A 121 8.60 21.24 -4.46
N ARG A 122 8.69 20.89 -4.39
CA ARG A 122 9.61 21.02 -3.72
C ARG A 122 10.11 21.59 -3.34
N ASP A 123 9.83 21.18 -3.15
CA ASP A 123 10.42 21.53 -2.63
C ASP A 123 10.91 21.80 -2.22
N PRO A 124 10.89 21.97 -2.33
CA PRO A 124 11.32 22.08 -1.82
C PRO A 124 11.60 22.40 -1.26
N GLN A 125 11.32 22.35 -1.36
CA GLN A 125 11.62 22.63 -0.88
C GLN A 125 11.92 22.77 -0.24
N GLU A 126 11.64 22.59 -0.45
CA GLU A 126 11.85 22.77 -0.01
C GLU A 126 12.34 22.91 0.47
N ARG A 127 12.27 22.96 0.12
CA ARG A 127 12.74 23.32 0.40
C ARG A 127 13.30 23.82 1.00
N ASP A 128 13.14 23.70 0.81
CA ASP A 128 13.69 24.28 1.19
C ASP A 128 14.12 24.82 1.64
N ASP A 129 13.85 24.72 1.55
CA ASP A 129 14.25 25.30 1.85
C ASP A 129 14.66 25.79 2.15
N VAL A 130 14.49 25.75 2.03
CA VAL A 130 14.89 26.24 2.25
C VAL A 130 15.13 26.80 2.42
#